data_3af2c3b7bf5457e86e79913a9376fa17
#
_entry.id   3af2c3b7bf5457e86e79913a9376fa17
#
_cell.length_a   1.000
_cell.length_b   1.000
_cell.length_c   1.000
_cell.angle_alpha   90.00
_cell.angle_beta   90.00
_cell.angle_gamma   90.00
#
_symmetry.space_group_name_H-M   'P 1'
#
loop_
_entity.id
_entity.type
_entity.pdbx_description
1 polymer ?
#
loop_
_entity_poly.entity_id
_entity_poly.type
_entity_poly.pdbx_seq_one_letter_code
_entity_poly.pdbx_strand_id
1 'polypeptide(L)'
;MKTIIARFAEVKKLRSEGLGSGEDEEGEIIDVNKIQGALRTVGISMNEFFAGTEGLDSILLKLAEKWNSLDFETQRYIATTAAGSRQQSRFIAMMSDYGRTVELATAANNSAGAS
;
A
#
# COMPACT_ATOMS: atom_id res chain seq x y z
N MET A 1 -10.35 -4.65 -5.61
CA MET A 1 -9.99 -4.35 -4.21
C MET A 1 -9.84 -5.56 -3.34
N LYS A 2 -10.74 -6.53 -3.47
CA LYS A 2 -10.63 -7.76 -2.68
C LYS A 2 -9.28 -8.45 -2.82
N THR A 3 -8.74 -8.50 -4.03
CA THR A 3 -7.46 -9.16 -4.30
C THR A 3 -6.31 -8.49 -3.56
N ILE A 4 -6.28 -7.15 -3.54
CA ILE A 4 -5.22 -6.39 -2.86
C ILE A 4 -5.35 -6.56 -1.35
N ILE A 5 -6.55 -6.47 -0.81
CA ILE A 5 -6.81 -6.66 0.62
C ILE A 5 -6.42 -8.07 1.04
N ALA A 6 -6.81 -9.08 0.26
CA ALA A 6 -6.47 -10.46 0.53
C ALA A 6 -4.96 -10.69 0.48
N ARG A 7 -4.28 -10.04 -0.47
CA ARG A 7 -2.82 -10.15 -0.59
C ARG A 7 -2.10 -9.59 0.64
N PHE A 8 -2.53 -8.43 1.14
CA PHE A 8 -1.95 -7.85 2.35
C PHE A 8 -2.28 -8.67 3.60
N ALA A 9 -3.47 -9.24 3.67
CA ALA A 9 -3.83 -10.15 4.76
C ALA A 9 -2.92 -11.39 4.75
N GLU A 10 -2.61 -11.91 3.57
CA GLU A 10 -1.70 -13.03 3.42
C GLU A 10 -0.27 -12.64 3.81
N VAL A 11 0.16 -11.43 3.48
CA VAL A 11 1.47 -10.90 3.90
C VAL A 11 1.57 -10.91 5.43
N LYS A 12 0.54 -10.43 6.10
CA LYS A 12 0.50 -10.40 7.57
C LYS A 12 0.57 -11.81 8.15
N LYS A 13 -0.19 -12.74 7.56
CA LYS A 13 -0.21 -14.14 7.99
C LYS A 13 1.16 -14.78 7.81
N LEU A 14 1.77 -14.61 6.64
CA LEU A 14 3.10 -15.14 6.36
C LEU A 14 4.13 -14.63 7.36
N ARG A 15 4.08 -13.33 7.64
CA ARG A 15 5.00 -12.74 8.61
C ARG A 15 4.79 -13.32 10.00
N SER A 16 3.54 -13.53 10.42
CA SER A 16 3.24 -14.08 11.75
C SER A 16 3.71 -15.53 11.87
N GLU A 17 3.76 -16.28 10.76
CA GLU A 17 4.23 -17.63 10.73
C GLU A 17 5.75 -17.75 10.57
N GLY A 18 6.43 -16.60 10.44
CA GLY A 18 7.87 -16.56 10.26
C GLY A 18 8.31 -16.85 8.82
N LEU A 19 7.38 -16.80 7.88
CA LEU A 19 7.65 -17.07 6.47
C LEU A 19 7.98 -15.77 5.73
N GLY A 20 8.96 -15.79 4.86
CA GLY A 20 9.36 -14.61 4.09
C GLY A 20 8.68 -14.49 2.74
N SER A 21 7.97 -15.52 2.31
CA SER A 21 7.32 -15.54 1.01
C SER A 21 6.17 -16.53 0.98
N GLY A 22 5.32 -16.39 -0.03
CA GLY A 22 4.20 -17.28 -0.25
C GLY A 22 3.53 -16.91 -1.56
N GLU A 23 2.25 -17.29 -1.72
CA GLU A 23 1.48 -17.00 -2.91
C GLU A 23 0.13 -16.40 -2.52
N ASP A 24 -0.40 -15.54 -3.38
CA ASP A 24 -1.74 -15.01 -3.19
C ASP A 24 -2.79 -15.96 -3.76
N GLU A 25 -4.05 -15.55 -3.75
CA GLU A 25 -5.16 -16.36 -4.23
C GLU A 25 -5.05 -16.72 -5.71
N GLU A 26 -4.33 -15.91 -6.48
CA GLU A 26 -4.15 -16.12 -7.91
C GLU A 26 -2.86 -16.86 -8.24
N GLY A 27 -2.12 -17.27 -7.22
CA GLY A 27 -0.87 -17.99 -7.40
C GLY A 27 0.33 -17.10 -7.68
N GLU A 28 0.18 -15.79 -7.57
CA GLU A 28 1.32 -14.87 -7.70
C GLU A 28 2.16 -14.87 -6.43
N ILE A 29 3.46 -14.76 -6.62
CA ILE A 29 4.40 -14.78 -5.50
C ILE A 29 4.24 -13.52 -4.65
N ILE A 30 4.20 -13.72 -3.34
CA ILE A 30 4.25 -12.66 -2.34
C ILE A 30 5.62 -12.73 -1.68
N ASP A 31 6.35 -11.62 -1.72
CA ASP A 31 7.63 -11.52 -1.01
C ASP A 31 7.47 -10.47 0.09
N VAL A 32 7.37 -10.94 1.33
CA VAL A 32 7.14 -10.07 2.49
C VAL A 32 8.23 -9.03 2.64
N ASN A 33 9.48 -9.45 2.45
CA ASN A 33 10.62 -8.54 2.61
C ASN A 33 10.64 -7.46 1.52
N LYS A 34 10.29 -7.81 0.29
CA LYS A 34 10.24 -6.84 -0.81
C LYS A 34 9.12 -5.82 -0.60
N ILE A 35 7.96 -6.28 -0.16
CA ILE A 35 6.83 -5.40 0.12
C ILE A 35 7.20 -4.43 1.23
N GLN A 36 7.76 -4.94 2.31
CA GLN A 36 8.20 -4.12 3.43
C GLN A 36 9.25 -3.10 2.99
N GLY A 37 10.23 -3.55 2.20
CA GLY A 37 11.28 -2.69 1.69
C GLY A 37 10.77 -1.61 0.73
N ALA A 38 9.82 -1.96 -0.14
CA ALA A 38 9.23 -1.00 -1.06
C ALA A 38 8.51 0.14 -0.31
N LEU A 39 7.74 -0.20 0.71
CA LEU A 39 7.05 0.81 1.51
C LEU A 39 8.04 1.62 2.36
N ARG A 40 9.08 0.98 2.87
CA ARG A 40 10.12 1.68 3.64
C ARG A 40 10.85 2.72 2.77
N THR A 41 11.03 2.44 1.48
CA THR A 41 11.66 3.36 0.55
C THR A 41 10.93 4.71 0.51
N VAL A 42 9.62 4.70 0.71
CA VAL A 42 8.81 5.92 0.75
C VAL A 42 8.48 6.35 2.18
N GLY A 43 9.17 5.79 3.17
CA GLY A 43 9.03 6.22 4.56
C GLY A 43 7.86 5.60 5.30
N ILE A 44 7.32 4.49 4.82
CA ILE A 44 6.20 3.81 5.47
C ILE A 44 6.72 2.54 6.15
N SER A 45 6.46 2.42 7.46
CA SER A 45 6.80 1.23 8.22
C SER A 45 5.60 0.30 8.31
N MET A 46 5.84 -1.00 8.13
CA MET A 46 4.79 -2.01 8.29
C MET A 46 4.84 -2.72 9.64
N ASN A 47 5.73 -2.30 10.54
CA ASN A 47 5.89 -2.96 11.82
C ASN A 47 4.58 -3.00 12.63
N GLU A 48 3.88 -1.87 12.70
CA GLU A 48 2.62 -1.78 13.42
C GLU A 48 1.51 -2.58 12.75
N PHE A 49 1.53 -2.65 11.43
CA PHE A 49 0.60 -3.48 10.67
C PHE A 49 0.82 -4.96 11.02
N PHE A 50 2.05 -5.43 11.04
CA PHE A 50 2.37 -6.80 11.40
C PHE A 50 2.04 -7.11 12.86
N ALA A 51 2.21 -6.15 13.74
CA ALA A 51 1.86 -6.29 15.15
C ALA A 51 0.37 -6.26 15.42
N GLY A 52 -0.43 -5.83 14.44
CA GLY A 52 -1.88 -5.75 14.57
C GLY A 52 -2.38 -4.46 15.21
N THR A 53 -1.49 -3.48 15.43
CA THR A 53 -1.86 -2.19 16.01
C THR A 53 -2.24 -1.16 14.96
N GLU A 54 -1.96 -1.43 13.69
CA GLU A 54 -2.33 -0.56 12.57
C GLU A 54 -3.03 -1.37 11.49
N GLY A 55 -4.14 -0.87 10.98
CA GLY A 55 -4.88 -1.54 9.92
C GLY A 55 -4.33 -1.24 8.54
N LEU A 56 -4.75 -2.02 7.55
CA LEU A 56 -4.38 -1.81 6.17
C LEU A 56 -4.82 -0.43 5.66
N ASP A 57 -5.97 0.05 6.10
CA ASP A 57 -6.48 1.36 5.72
C ASP A 57 -5.49 2.47 6.03
N SER A 58 -4.84 2.39 7.19
CA SER A 58 -3.85 3.36 7.60
C SER A 58 -2.61 3.31 6.70
N ILE A 59 -2.15 2.12 6.35
CA ILE A 59 -1.02 1.93 5.44
C ILE A 59 -1.34 2.53 4.06
N LEU A 60 -2.53 2.22 3.53
CA LEU A 60 -2.94 2.74 2.22
C LEU A 60 -3.11 4.26 2.24
N LEU A 61 -3.62 4.81 3.32
CA LEU A 61 -3.75 6.25 3.48
C LEU A 61 -2.38 6.95 3.46
N LYS A 62 -1.42 6.43 4.21
CA LYS A 62 -0.07 6.96 4.23
C LYS A 62 0.58 6.92 2.85
N LEU A 63 0.38 5.82 2.12
CA LEU A 63 0.88 5.68 0.77
C LEU A 63 0.20 6.66 -0.18
N ALA A 64 -1.13 6.81 -0.07
CA ALA A 64 -1.90 7.73 -0.91
C ALA A 64 -1.45 9.18 -0.72
N GLU A 65 -1.14 9.57 0.50
CA GLU A 65 -0.67 10.93 0.80
C GLU A 65 0.64 11.26 0.07
N LYS A 66 1.45 10.26 -0.18
CA LYS A 66 2.76 10.43 -0.83
C LYS A 66 2.72 10.07 -2.31
N TRP A 67 1.66 9.41 -2.76
CA TRP A 67 1.62 8.77 -4.08
C TRP A 67 1.93 9.72 -5.24
N ASN A 68 1.27 10.87 -5.25
CA ASN A 68 1.42 11.82 -6.35
C ASN A 68 2.78 12.52 -6.36
N SER A 69 3.53 12.44 -5.27
CA SER A 69 4.89 13.00 -5.21
C SER A 69 5.95 12.01 -5.68
N LEU A 70 5.57 10.74 -5.88
CA LEU A 70 6.49 9.71 -6.34
C LEU A 70 6.61 9.74 -7.86
N ASP A 71 7.79 9.41 -8.38
CA ASP A 71 7.94 9.26 -9.82
C ASP A 71 7.25 7.98 -10.29
N PHE A 72 7.04 7.87 -11.60
CA PHE A 72 6.30 6.74 -12.17
C PHE A 72 7.02 5.41 -11.92
N GLU A 73 8.33 5.40 -11.99
CA GLU A 73 9.09 4.17 -11.75
C GLU A 73 8.91 3.66 -10.32
N THR A 74 8.94 4.55 -9.35
CA THR A 74 8.71 4.21 -7.95
C THR A 74 7.29 3.71 -7.74
N GLN A 75 6.31 4.41 -8.31
CA GLN A 75 4.91 3.99 -8.25
C GLN A 75 4.72 2.58 -8.81
N ARG A 76 5.34 2.33 -9.97
CA ARG A 76 5.25 1.03 -10.63
C ARG A 76 5.92 -0.06 -9.81
N TYR A 77 7.08 0.23 -9.24
CA TYR A 77 7.79 -0.73 -8.39
C TYR A 77 6.95 -1.12 -7.18
N ILE A 78 6.39 -0.14 -6.49
CA ILE A 78 5.54 -0.39 -5.34
C ILE A 78 4.29 -1.18 -5.75
N ALA A 79 3.65 -0.78 -6.86
CA ALA A 79 2.45 -1.44 -7.34
C ALA A 79 2.72 -2.91 -7.70
N THR A 80 3.79 -3.17 -8.42
CA THR A 80 4.16 -4.53 -8.82
C THR A 80 4.48 -5.38 -7.60
N THR A 81 5.20 -4.82 -6.63
CA THR A 81 5.61 -5.54 -5.43
C THR A 81 4.44 -5.79 -4.49
N ALA A 82 3.60 -4.78 -4.27
CA ALA A 82 2.52 -4.86 -3.30
C ALA A 82 1.27 -5.54 -3.85
N ALA A 83 0.93 -5.30 -5.11
CA ALA A 83 -0.30 -5.83 -5.70
C ALA A 83 -0.09 -7.00 -6.65
N GLY A 84 1.14 -7.21 -7.11
CA GLY A 84 1.46 -8.22 -8.10
C GLY A 84 1.37 -7.69 -9.52
N SER A 85 2.03 -8.37 -10.45
CA SER A 85 2.13 -7.92 -11.84
C SER A 85 0.77 -7.85 -12.54
N ARG A 86 -0.17 -8.71 -12.15
CA ARG A 86 -1.51 -8.72 -12.75
C ARG A 86 -2.37 -7.54 -12.30
N GLN A 87 -2.15 -7.05 -11.08
CA GLN A 87 -2.98 -6.00 -10.49
C GLN A 87 -2.29 -4.65 -10.44
N GLN A 88 -1.07 -4.53 -10.96
CA GLN A 88 -0.28 -3.30 -10.85
C GLN A 88 -0.99 -2.08 -11.43
N SER A 89 -1.57 -2.21 -12.62
CA SER A 89 -2.28 -1.10 -13.28
C SER A 89 -3.48 -0.64 -12.46
N ARG A 90 -4.23 -1.60 -11.94
CA ARG A 90 -5.40 -1.32 -11.10
C ARG A 90 -4.99 -0.67 -9.78
N PHE A 91 -3.89 -1.12 -9.20
CA PHE A 91 -3.36 -0.54 -7.98
C PHE A 91 -2.90 0.91 -8.20
N ILE A 92 -2.19 1.17 -9.31
CA ILE A 92 -1.75 2.52 -9.66
C ILE A 92 -2.96 3.45 -9.82
N ALA A 93 -3.97 3.01 -10.56
CA ALA A 93 -5.19 3.80 -10.76
C ALA A 93 -5.89 4.10 -9.43
N MET A 94 -6.01 3.07 -8.59
CA MET A 94 -6.64 3.21 -7.28
C MET A 94 -5.89 4.21 -6.39
N MET A 95 -4.56 4.09 -6.34
CA MET A 95 -3.75 4.98 -5.52
C MET A 95 -3.79 6.42 -6.05
N SER A 96 -3.77 6.59 -7.35
CA SER A 96 -3.86 7.93 -7.96
C SER A 96 -5.18 8.62 -7.62
N ASP A 97 -6.29 7.89 -7.70
CA ASP A 97 -7.60 8.41 -7.32
C ASP A 97 -7.70 8.67 -5.83
N TYR A 98 -7.20 7.75 -5.02
CA TYR A 98 -7.20 7.89 -3.57
C TYR A 98 -6.33 9.10 -3.15
N GLY A 99 -5.15 9.24 -3.75
CA GLY A 99 -4.27 10.37 -3.48
C GLY A 99 -4.92 11.70 -3.80
N ARG A 100 -5.64 11.77 -4.91
CA ARG A 100 -6.39 12.97 -5.28
C ARG A 100 -7.49 13.28 -4.26
N THR A 101 -8.22 12.26 -3.83
CA THR A 101 -9.27 12.40 -2.82
C THR A 101 -8.70 12.92 -1.50
N VAL A 102 -7.57 12.38 -1.07
CA VAL A 102 -6.89 12.82 0.15
C VAL A 102 -6.46 14.28 0.02
N GLU A 103 -5.87 14.66 -1.11
CA GLU A 103 -5.46 16.04 -1.34
C GLU A 103 -6.65 17.01 -1.29
N LEU A 104 -7.77 16.64 -1.92
CA LEU A 104 -8.97 17.46 -1.92
C LEU A 104 -9.57 17.58 -0.52
N ALA A 105 -9.60 16.49 0.23
CA ALA A 105 -10.10 16.50 1.61
C ALA A 105 -9.23 17.38 2.50
N THR A 106 -7.90 17.30 2.34
CA THR A 106 -6.97 18.13 3.09
C THR A 106 -7.15 19.60 2.75
N ALA A 107 -7.29 19.92 1.47
CA ALA A 107 -7.54 21.30 1.02
C ALA A 107 -8.85 21.85 1.57
N ALA A 108 -9.91 21.04 1.55
CA ALA A 108 -11.20 21.42 2.09
C ALA A 108 -11.13 21.67 3.59
N ASN A 109 -10.43 20.79 4.32
CA ASN A 109 -10.25 20.96 5.76
C ASN A 109 -9.44 22.21 6.08
N ASN A 110 -8.40 22.48 5.30
CA ASN A 110 -7.59 23.68 5.50
C ASN A 110 -8.41 24.95 5.23
N SER A 111 -9.24 24.94 4.21
CA SER A 111 -10.14 26.08 3.92
C SER A 111 -11.15 26.28 5.04
N ALA A 112 -11.74 25.22 5.54
CA ALA A 112 -12.68 25.28 6.66
C ALA A 112 -11.98 25.78 7.93
N GLY A 113 -10.75 25.32 8.16
CA GLY A 113 -9.96 25.75 9.31
C GLY A 113 -9.52 27.20 9.23
N ALA A 114 -9.39 27.75 8.03
CA ALA A 114 -8.98 29.14 7.80
C ALA A 114 -10.11 30.13 8.07
N SER A 115 -11.33 29.67 7.99
CA SER A 115 -12.48 30.52 8.26
C SER A 115 -12.82 30.57 9.74
#